data_ea47e058a56105652593d0829be8f0cd
#
_entry.id   ea47e058a56105652593d0829be8f0cd
#
_cell.length_a   1.000
_cell.length_b   1.000
_cell.length_c   1.000
_cell.angle_alpha   90.00
_cell.angle_beta   90.00
_cell.angle_gamma   90.00
#
_symmetry.space_group_name_H-M   'P 1'
#
loop_
_entity.id
_entity.type
_entity.pdbx_description
1 polymer ?
#
loop_
_entity_poly.entity_id
_entity_poly.type
_entity_poly.pdbx_seq_one_letter_code
_entity_poly.pdbx_strand_id
1 'polypeptide(L)'
;DRFDLVQNIFTVRRDHKSNSAAANITFDSTGKHLLCSNAGDNTVTIYKVDSKTGKLSSLNSLPISGDYPKYIRLFPDDKHLMSMNNEGNSITIFTVKYDKGLIIMNGPELKISRPNNMIIKELK
;
A
#
# COMPACT_ATOMS: atom_id res chain seq x y z
N ASP A 1 18.33 11.20 -21.32
CA ASP A 1 18.01 10.16 -20.31
C ASP A 1 17.04 9.17 -20.94
N ARG A 2 17.27 7.87 -20.69
CA ARG A 2 16.45 6.79 -21.23
C ARG A 2 15.81 6.03 -20.09
N PHE A 3 14.51 5.72 -20.23
CA PHE A 3 13.77 4.84 -19.32
C PHE A 3 13.58 3.48 -19.97
N ASP A 4 14.02 2.43 -19.30
CA ASP A 4 13.85 1.05 -19.74
C ASP A 4 12.86 0.33 -18.85
N LEU A 5 11.95 -0.46 -19.46
CA LEU A 5 11.02 -1.30 -18.71
C LEU A 5 11.79 -2.43 -18.04
N VAL A 6 11.81 -2.45 -16.71
CA VAL A 6 12.47 -3.50 -15.92
C VAL A 6 11.56 -4.69 -15.70
N GLN A 7 10.28 -4.45 -15.41
CA GLN A 7 9.33 -5.51 -15.08
C GLN A 7 7.89 -5.05 -15.28
N ASN A 8 7.02 -6.01 -15.58
CA ASN A 8 5.57 -5.88 -15.45
C ASN A 8 5.09 -6.92 -14.43
N ILE A 9 4.31 -6.51 -13.43
CA ILE A 9 3.88 -7.37 -12.32
C ILE A 9 2.43 -7.05 -11.93
N PHE A 10 1.68 -8.09 -11.53
CA PHE A 10 0.32 -7.93 -11.02
C PHE A 10 0.32 -7.29 -9.63
N THR A 11 -0.63 -6.38 -9.40
CA THR A 11 -0.86 -5.74 -8.11
C THR A 11 -1.96 -6.41 -7.30
N VAL A 12 -2.78 -7.23 -7.94
CA VAL A 12 -3.81 -8.08 -7.32
C VAL A 12 -3.48 -9.55 -7.51
N ARG A 13 -4.18 -10.42 -6.81
CA ARG A 13 -4.05 -11.86 -7.02
C ARG A 13 -4.42 -12.23 -8.45
N ARG A 14 -3.74 -13.22 -9.03
CA ARG A 14 -3.97 -13.66 -10.42
C ARG A 14 -5.37 -14.21 -10.68
N ASP A 15 -6.03 -14.71 -9.65
CA ASP A 15 -7.41 -15.23 -9.70
C ASP A 15 -8.49 -14.14 -9.49
N HIS A 16 -8.07 -12.88 -9.33
CA HIS A 16 -8.98 -11.74 -9.20
C HIS A 16 -9.81 -11.55 -10.47
N LYS A 17 -11.13 -11.46 -10.32
CA LYS A 17 -12.08 -11.43 -11.45
C LYS A 17 -12.84 -10.12 -11.59
N SER A 18 -12.76 -9.24 -10.60
CA SER A 18 -13.46 -7.94 -10.63
C SER A 18 -12.54 -6.81 -11.09
N ASN A 19 -13.13 -5.67 -11.40
CA ASN A 19 -12.37 -4.47 -11.74
C ASN A 19 -11.55 -4.00 -10.55
N SER A 20 -10.27 -3.76 -10.78
CA SER A 20 -9.36 -3.18 -9.81
C SER A 20 -8.35 -2.28 -10.51
N ALA A 21 -7.86 -1.27 -9.81
CA ALA A 21 -6.82 -0.39 -10.29
C ALA A 21 -5.75 -0.21 -9.21
N ALA A 22 -4.49 -0.36 -9.58
CA ALA A 22 -3.39 0.11 -8.75
C ALA A 22 -3.54 1.64 -8.57
N ALA A 23 -3.73 2.08 -7.34
CA ALA A 23 -4.10 3.47 -7.06
C ALA A 23 -2.90 4.30 -6.56
N ASN A 24 -2.09 3.74 -5.68
CA ASN A 24 -0.95 4.43 -5.11
C ASN A 24 0.15 3.46 -4.68
N ILE A 25 1.39 3.93 -4.70
CA ILE A 25 2.54 3.17 -4.23
C ILE A 25 3.33 3.97 -3.19
N THR A 26 3.95 3.27 -2.25
CA THR A 26 4.88 3.85 -1.28
C THR A 26 6.03 2.88 -1.01
N PHE A 27 7.25 3.42 -0.87
CA PHE A 27 8.42 2.64 -0.44
C PHE A 27 8.63 2.80 1.06
N ASP A 28 9.24 1.79 1.69
CA ASP A 28 9.90 2.01 2.97
C ASP A 28 11.15 2.89 2.80
N SER A 29 11.66 3.48 3.86
CA SER A 29 12.82 4.39 3.80
C SER A 29 14.10 3.70 3.32
N THR A 30 14.17 2.37 3.45
CA THR A 30 15.32 1.56 3.01
C THR A 30 15.26 1.18 1.54
N GLY A 31 14.13 1.37 0.87
CA GLY A 31 13.89 0.94 -0.50
C GLY A 31 13.83 -0.59 -0.70
N LYS A 32 13.74 -1.37 0.39
CA LYS A 32 13.67 -2.84 0.33
C LYS A 32 12.26 -3.37 0.10
N HIS A 33 11.25 -2.56 0.42
CA HIS A 33 9.85 -2.93 0.26
C HIS A 33 9.09 -1.83 -0.45
N LEU A 34 8.13 -2.26 -1.27
CA LEU A 34 7.15 -1.40 -1.93
C LEU A 34 5.76 -1.91 -1.58
N LEU A 35 4.87 -1.00 -1.23
CA LEU A 35 3.46 -1.29 -0.99
C LEU A 35 2.62 -0.61 -2.07
N CYS A 36 1.63 -1.34 -2.59
CA CYS A 36 0.71 -0.84 -3.61
C CYS A 36 -0.74 -1.04 -3.15
N SER A 37 -1.53 0.03 -3.16
CA SER A 37 -2.98 -0.08 -2.92
C SER A 37 -3.74 -0.40 -4.20
N ASN A 38 -4.78 -1.23 -4.07
CA ASN A 38 -5.65 -1.65 -5.15
C ASN A 38 -7.08 -1.20 -4.86
N ALA A 39 -7.50 -0.14 -5.53
CA ALA A 39 -8.87 0.35 -5.49
C ALA A 39 -9.78 -0.60 -6.27
N GLY A 40 -10.92 -0.95 -5.70
CA GLY A 40 -11.82 -1.97 -6.25
C GLY A 40 -11.59 -3.36 -5.64
N ASP A 41 -10.36 -3.85 -5.57
CA ASP A 41 -10.02 -5.07 -4.81
C ASP A 41 -9.95 -4.82 -3.30
N ASN A 42 -9.78 -3.56 -2.90
CA ASN A 42 -9.70 -3.11 -1.51
C ASN A 42 -8.57 -3.80 -0.72
N THR A 43 -7.44 -3.96 -1.39
CA THR A 43 -6.25 -4.59 -0.83
C THR A 43 -5.02 -3.67 -0.89
N VAL A 44 -4.02 -4.03 -0.11
CA VAL A 44 -2.64 -3.59 -0.28
C VAL A 44 -1.75 -4.79 -0.57
N THR A 45 -0.91 -4.67 -1.58
CA THR A 45 0.09 -5.70 -1.92
C THR A 45 1.46 -5.23 -1.49
N ILE A 46 2.16 -6.10 -0.76
CA ILE A 46 3.51 -5.87 -0.27
C ILE A 46 4.49 -6.61 -1.18
N TYR A 47 5.50 -5.91 -1.66
CA TYR A 47 6.58 -6.45 -2.48
C TYR A 47 7.91 -6.30 -1.77
N LYS A 48 8.77 -7.29 -1.96
CA LYS A 48 10.20 -7.17 -1.72
C LYS A 48 10.88 -6.65 -2.99
N VAL A 49 11.82 -5.72 -2.82
CA VAL A 49 12.62 -5.16 -3.91
C VAL A 49 13.98 -5.84 -3.94
N ASP A 50 14.36 -6.38 -5.08
CA ASP A 50 15.72 -6.86 -5.30
C ASP A 50 16.65 -5.67 -5.53
N SER A 51 17.61 -5.47 -4.65
CA SER A 51 18.50 -4.30 -4.66
C SER A 51 19.46 -4.24 -5.86
N LYS A 52 19.71 -5.37 -6.53
CA LYS A 52 20.62 -5.44 -7.68
C LYS A 52 19.90 -5.19 -8.99
N THR A 53 18.67 -5.67 -9.11
CA THR A 53 17.91 -5.64 -10.37
C THR A 53 16.75 -4.66 -10.35
N GLY A 54 16.32 -4.18 -9.17
CA GLY A 54 15.12 -3.37 -8.98
C GLY A 54 13.81 -4.16 -9.16
N LYS A 55 13.88 -5.47 -9.40
CA LYS A 55 12.70 -6.30 -9.60
C LYS A 55 11.94 -6.54 -8.30
N LEU A 56 10.63 -6.62 -8.44
CA LEU A 56 9.70 -6.87 -7.35
C LEU A 56 9.31 -8.34 -7.26
N SER A 57 9.18 -8.84 -6.04
CA SER A 57 8.53 -10.12 -5.74
C SER A 57 7.42 -9.89 -4.72
N SER A 58 6.21 -10.36 -5.02
CA SER A 58 5.06 -10.22 -4.13
C SER A 58 5.25 -11.09 -2.88
N LEU A 59 5.12 -10.48 -1.72
CA LEU A 59 5.07 -11.19 -0.45
C LEU A 59 3.65 -11.60 -0.10
N ASN A 60 2.71 -10.66 -0.19
CA ASN A 60 1.30 -10.92 0.12
C ASN A 60 0.41 -9.79 -0.42
N SER A 61 -0.89 -10.09 -0.57
CA SER A 61 -1.94 -9.11 -0.84
C SER A 61 -3.03 -9.26 0.22
N LEU A 62 -3.32 -8.18 0.94
CA LEU A 62 -4.09 -8.18 2.17
C LEU A 62 -5.22 -7.15 2.13
N PRO A 63 -6.40 -7.46 2.69
CA PRO A 63 -7.48 -6.50 2.82
C PRO A 63 -7.05 -5.25 3.60
N ILE A 64 -7.46 -4.09 3.11
CA ILE A 64 -7.13 -2.79 3.73
C ILE A 64 -8.17 -2.34 4.77
N SER A 65 -9.17 -3.17 5.04
CA SER A 65 -10.25 -2.87 6.00
C SER A 65 -10.94 -1.53 5.73
N GLY A 66 -11.20 -1.25 4.47
CA GLY A 66 -11.84 -0.03 3.99
C GLY A 66 -12.26 -0.19 2.54
N ASP A 67 -12.92 0.81 1.99
CA ASP A 67 -13.41 0.78 0.62
C ASP A 67 -12.72 1.86 -0.22
N TYR A 68 -12.21 1.43 -1.38
CA TYR A 68 -11.49 2.25 -2.34
C TYR A 68 -10.25 2.95 -1.74
N PRO A 69 -9.17 2.20 -1.39
CA PRO A 69 -7.94 2.74 -0.83
C PRO A 69 -7.18 3.56 -1.88
N LYS A 70 -7.58 4.80 -2.06
CA LYS A 70 -7.09 5.70 -3.09
C LYS A 70 -5.67 6.16 -2.84
N TYR A 71 -5.28 6.26 -1.59
CA TYR A 71 -3.96 6.71 -1.18
C TYR A 71 -3.48 5.95 0.05
N ILE A 72 -2.23 5.50 0.01
CA ILE A 72 -1.55 4.89 1.16
C ILE A 72 -0.23 5.60 1.42
N ARG A 73 0.20 5.65 2.68
CA ARG A 73 1.48 6.21 3.07
C ARG A 73 2.06 5.49 4.26
N LEU A 74 3.34 5.14 4.19
CA LEU A 74 4.10 4.74 5.36
C LEU A 74 4.45 5.96 6.21
N PHE A 75 4.40 5.78 7.53
CA PHE A 75 4.94 6.76 8.46
C PHE A 75 6.48 6.78 8.39
N PRO A 76 7.13 7.86 8.85
CA PRO A 76 8.60 7.96 8.87
C PRO A 76 9.29 6.84 9.67
N ASP A 77 8.57 6.16 10.54
CA ASP A 77 9.07 5.03 11.32
C ASP A 77 9.14 3.70 10.56
N ASP A 78 8.65 3.66 9.30
CA ASP A 78 8.51 2.49 8.44
C ASP A 78 7.66 1.33 9.04
N LYS A 79 7.08 1.54 10.22
CA LYS A 79 6.33 0.51 10.93
C LYS A 79 4.82 0.66 10.77
N HIS A 80 4.36 1.86 10.49
CA HIS A 80 2.94 2.15 10.36
C HIS A 80 2.57 2.54 8.94
N LEU A 81 1.43 2.05 8.49
CA LEU A 81 0.82 2.36 7.20
C LEU A 81 -0.54 3.01 7.45
N MET A 82 -0.81 4.11 6.77
CA MET A 82 -2.12 4.75 6.73
C MET A 82 -2.75 4.55 5.36
N SER A 83 -4.03 4.19 5.33
CA SER A 83 -4.84 4.12 4.11
C SER A 83 -5.97 5.12 4.14
N MET A 84 -6.13 5.85 3.06
CA MET A 84 -7.27 6.72 2.79
C MET A 84 -8.27 5.99 1.92
N ASN A 85 -9.38 5.59 2.54
CA ASN A 85 -10.46 4.82 1.93
C ASN A 85 -11.54 5.78 1.42
N ASN A 86 -11.41 6.21 0.17
CA ASN A 86 -12.19 7.33 -0.37
C ASN A 86 -13.70 7.06 -0.38
N GLU A 87 -14.13 5.92 -0.89
CA GLU A 87 -15.55 5.54 -0.93
C GLU A 87 -16.05 5.03 0.43
N GLY A 88 -15.16 4.46 1.23
CA GLY A 88 -15.44 4.05 2.60
C GLY A 88 -15.55 5.20 3.61
N ASN A 89 -15.24 6.44 3.19
CA ASN A 89 -15.27 7.62 4.06
C ASN A 89 -14.49 7.41 5.36
N SER A 90 -13.31 6.81 5.25
CA SER A 90 -12.52 6.43 6.43
C SER A 90 -11.01 6.48 6.18
N ILE A 91 -10.29 6.52 7.29
CA ILE A 91 -8.86 6.26 7.36
C ILE A 91 -8.65 5.03 8.22
N THR A 92 -7.82 4.11 7.77
CA THR A 92 -7.37 2.95 8.54
C THR A 92 -5.86 3.00 8.74
N ILE A 93 -5.40 2.58 9.92
CA ILE A 93 -3.98 2.57 10.29
C ILE A 93 -3.58 1.15 10.65
N PHE A 94 -2.41 0.75 10.18
CA PHE A 94 -1.88 -0.60 10.34
C PHE A 94 -0.45 -0.58 10.85
N THR A 95 -0.07 -1.64 11.57
CA THR A 95 1.33 -2.01 11.77
C THR A 95 1.76 -2.96 10.65
N VAL A 96 2.88 -2.68 10.00
CA VAL A 96 3.45 -3.51 8.93
C VAL A 96 4.46 -4.48 9.51
N LYS A 97 4.33 -5.76 9.16
CA LYS A 97 5.26 -6.85 9.50
C LYS A 97 5.87 -7.38 8.20
N TYR A 98 6.96 -6.77 7.75
CA TYR A 98 7.59 -7.09 6.47
C TYR A 98 8.12 -8.53 6.38
N ASP A 99 8.69 -9.05 7.47
CA ASP A 99 9.20 -10.41 7.58
C ASP A 99 8.12 -11.47 7.36
N LYS A 100 6.87 -11.14 7.68
CA LYS A 100 5.70 -12.01 7.53
C LYS A 100 4.82 -11.63 6.34
N GLY A 101 5.10 -10.52 5.69
CA GLY A 101 4.22 -9.96 4.64
C GLY A 101 2.81 -9.68 5.17
N LEU A 102 2.67 -9.10 6.36
CA LEU A 102 1.39 -8.85 7.02
C LEU A 102 1.22 -7.37 7.38
N ILE A 103 -0.05 -6.96 7.40
CA ILE A 103 -0.49 -5.73 8.05
C ILE A 103 -1.49 -6.06 9.14
N ILE A 104 -1.42 -5.37 10.27
CA ILE A 104 -2.29 -5.55 11.43
C ILE A 104 -2.95 -4.21 11.73
N MET A 105 -4.27 -4.18 11.67
CA MET A 105 -5.04 -2.95 11.90
C MET A 105 -4.89 -2.46 13.35
N ASN A 106 -4.61 -1.17 13.51
CA ASN A 106 -4.40 -0.50 14.80
C ASN A 106 -5.67 0.25 15.20
N GLY A 107 -6.55 -0.40 15.95
CA GLY A 107 -7.78 0.21 16.42
C GLY A 107 -8.85 0.39 15.34
N PRO A 108 -9.95 1.07 15.66
CA PRO A 108 -11.04 1.31 14.73
C PRO A 108 -10.66 2.31 13.64
N GLU A 109 -11.39 2.26 12.53
CA GLU A 109 -11.26 3.27 11.48
C GLU A 109 -11.64 4.68 11.98
N LEU A 110 -10.96 5.69 11.44
CA LEU A 110 -11.29 7.09 11.66
C LEU A 110 -12.25 7.55 10.55
N LYS A 111 -13.40 8.09 10.91
CA LYS A 111 -14.39 8.60 9.97
C LYS A 111 -13.98 9.95 9.42
N ILE A 112 -13.89 10.07 8.10
CA ILE A 112 -13.62 11.30 7.38
C ILE A 112 -14.21 11.21 5.98
N SER A 113 -14.92 12.25 5.55
CA SER A 113 -15.58 12.24 4.24
C SER A 113 -14.57 12.29 3.10
N ARG A 114 -14.63 11.29 2.23
CA ARG A 114 -13.89 11.17 0.96
C ARG A 114 -12.42 11.60 1.03
N PRO A 115 -11.62 11.01 1.92
CA PRO A 115 -10.20 11.35 2.02
C PRO A 115 -9.51 11.00 0.69
N ASN A 116 -8.61 11.88 0.24
CA ASN A 116 -8.06 11.77 -1.10
C ASN A 116 -6.54 11.76 -1.17
N ASN A 117 -5.89 12.48 -0.28
CA ASN A 117 -4.44 12.61 -0.24
C ASN A 117 -3.97 12.96 1.17
N MET A 118 -2.71 12.67 1.47
CA MET A 118 -2.12 13.01 2.77
C MET A 118 -0.64 13.39 2.64
N ILE A 119 -0.20 14.20 3.58
CA ILE A 119 1.21 14.45 3.83
C ILE A 119 1.47 14.13 5.29
N ILE A 120 2.48 13.32 5.54
CA ILE A 120 2.97 13.04 6.89
C ILE A 120 4.27 13.82 7.08
N LYS A 121 4.31 14.65 8.11
CA LYS A 121 5.48 15.43 8.48
C LYS A 121 5.88 15.11 9.91
N GLU A 122 7.14 14.77 10.10
CA GLU A 122 7.72 14.66 11.43
C GLU A 122 7.91 16.07 12.02
N LEU A 123 7.36 16.29 13.20
CA LEU A 123 7.56 17.53 13.94
C LEU A 123 8.81 17.40 14.79
N LYS A 124 9.71 18.32 14.62
CA LYS A 124 10.93 18.41 15.43
C LYS A 124 10.67 19.12 16.76
#